data_36c9c8c674509a5683961d056eac0bf4
#
_entry.id   36c9c8c674509a5683961d056eac0bf4
#
_cell.length_a   1.000
_cell.length_b   1.000
_cell.length_c   1.000
_cell.angle_alpha   90.00
_cell.angle_beta   90.00
_cell.angle_gamma   90.00
#
_symmetry.space_group_name_H-M   'P 1'
#
loop_
_entity.id
_entity.type
_entity.pdbx_description
1 polymer ?
#
loop_
_entity_poly.entity_id
_entity_poly.type
_entity_poly.pdbx_seq_one_letter_code
_entity_poly.pdbx_strand_id
1 'polypeptide(L)'
;MKATIRWTGDVSFEGSADSGHKVIMDGPPDHGGKNKGPRPMELVLIGMGGCTAFDVVHILKKSRQQIADCVARIDAERAETDPKVFTRIHIHFIVTGKQLDPKRVENAINLSAEKYCSASIMLGKTAQISHDFEIVGV
;
A
#
# COMPACT_ATOMS: atom_id res chain seq x y z
N MET A 1 -1.69 15.31 12.46
CA MET A 1 -0.56 14.56 11.86
C MET A 1 0.44 15.54 11.27
N LYS A 2 1.72 15.27 11.47
CA LYS A 2 2.79 16.12 10.94
C LYS A 2 3.90 15.23 10.36
N ALA A 3 4.56 15.74 9.33
CA ALA A 3 5.72 15.10 8.73
C ALA A 3 6.74 16.17 8.39
N THR A 4 8.01 15.81 8.49
CA THR A 4 9.13 16.69 8.13
C THR A 4 9.99 15.94 7.13
N ILE A 5 10.29 16.57 6.00
CA ILE A 5 11.12 15.99 4.94
C ILE A 5 12.36 16.85 4.79
N ARG A 6 13.53 16.24 4.93
CA ARG A 6 14.82 16.90 4.89
C ARG A 6 15.67 16.37 3.72
N TRP A 7 16.20 17.29 2.94
CA TRP A 7 17.15 16.94 1.89
C TRP A 7 18.48 16.48 2.52
N THR A 8 18.98 15.34 2.06
CA THR A 8 20.22 14.73 2.61
C THR A 8 21.34 14.65 1.58
N GLY A 9 21.22 15.34 0.46
CA GLY A 9 22.21 15.40 -0.60
C GLY A 9 21.71 14.72 -1.89
N ASP A 10 22.32 15.03 -3.00
CA ASP A 10 21.91 14.56 -4.32
C ASP A 10 20.38 14.73 -4.51
N VAL A 11 19.66 13.65 -4.68
CA VAL A 11 18.18 13.64 -4.72
C VAL A 11 17.59 12.74 -3.64
N SER A 12 18.33 12.58 -2.54
CA SER A 12 17.92 11.81 -1.37
C SER A 12 17.25 12.68 -0.32
N PHE A 13 16.29 12.12 0.38
CA PHE A 13 15.52 12.80 1.42
C PHE A 13 15.27 11.85 2.59
N GLU A 14 15.17 12.40 3.77
CA GLU A 14 14.76 11.69 4.97
C GLU A 14 13.42 12.27 5.43
N GLY A 15 12.41 11.41 5.51
CA GLY A 15 11.11 11.78 6.06
C GLY A 15 10.98 11.31 7.50
N SER A 16 10.36 12.11 8.35
CA SER A 16 10.01 11.72 9.71
C SER A 16 8.56 12.10 10.01
N ALA A 17 7.91 11.30 10.81
CA ALA A 17 6.52 11.51 11.20
C ALA A 17 6.40 11.67 12.72
N ASP A 18 5.23 12.12 13.17
CA ASP A 18 4.94 12.31 14.60
C ASP A 18 5.11 11.02 15.43
N SER A 19 4.97 9.85 14.78
CA SER A 19 5.20 8.55 15.45
C SER A 19 6.66 8.32 15.83
N GLY A 20 7.58 9.18 15.37
CA GLY A 20 9.01 9.11 15.70
C GLY A 20 9.83 8.24 14.76
N HIS A 21 9.22 7.73 13.70
CA HIS A 21 9.92 6.89 12.72
C HIS A 21 10.41 7.69 11.53
N LYS A 22 11.49 7.22 10.94
CA LYS A 22 12.13 7.83 9.78
C LYS A 22 12.13 6.89 8.59
N VAL A 23 12.04 7.45 7.40
CA VAL A 23 12.16 6.70 6.15
C VAL A 23 13.08 7.48 5.20
N ILE A 24 13.98 6.75 4.54
CA ILE A 24 14.87 7.33 3.53
C ILE A 24 14.26 7.06 2.17
N MET A 25 14.22 8.11 1.33
CA MET A 25 13.77 7.99 -0.04
C MET A 25 14.79 8.62 -0.98
N ASP A 26 14.84 8.14 -2.21
CA ASP A 26 15.79 8.61 -3.21
C ASP A 26 15.10 8.76 -4.56
N GLY A 27 15.56 9.72 -5.34
CA GLY A 27 15.07 9.94 -6.69
C GLY A 27 15.52 8.86 -7.66
N PRO A 28 15.01 8.89 -8.89
CA PRO A 28 15.38 7.91 -9.91
C PRO A 28 16.86 8.08 -10.35
N PRO A 29 17.50 7.00 -10.78
CA PRO A 29 18.93 7.05 -11.19
C PRO A 29 19.22 8.03 -12.31
N ASP A 30 18.30 8.21 -13.26
CA ASP A 30 18.45 9.16 -14.38
C ASP A 30 18.38 10.63 -13.94
N HIS A 31 17.98 10.90 -12.70
CA HIS A 31 17.99 12.24 -12.10
C HIS A 31 18.99 12.35 -10.94
N GLY A 32 19.96 11.45 -10.85
CA GLY A 32 21.01 11.50 -9.85
C GLY A 32 20.80 10.63 -8.62
N GLY A 33 19.79 9.79 -8.64
CA GLY A 33 19.50 8.85 -7.56
C GLY A 33 20.55 7.76 -7.47
N LYS A 34 20.83 7.31 -6.24
CA LYS A 34 21.84 6.29 -5.92
C LYS A 34 21.23 5.04 -5.26
N ASN A 35 19.93 4.88 -5.42
CA ASN A 35 19.17 3.74 -4.88
C ASN A 35 19.37 3.55 -3.37
N LYS A 36 19.38 4.65 -2.63
CA LYS A 36 19.51 4.63 -1.16
C LYS A 36 18.20 4.30 -0.45
N GLY A 37 17.09 4.38 -1.15
CA GLY A 37 15.78 4.09 -0.63
C GLY A 37 14.75 4.04 -1.73
N PRO A 38 13.48 3.73 -1.40
CA PRO A 38 12.41 3.74 -2.39
C PRO A 38 12.17 5.14 -2.95
N ARG A 39 11.57 5.19 -4.13
CA ARG A 39 11.13 6.45 -4.75
C ARG A 39 9.92 6.98 -3.98
N PRO A 40 9.72 8.30 -3.93
CA PRO A 40 8.54 8.86 -3.25
C PRO A 40 7.21 8.25 -3.68
N MET A 41 7.01 8.03 -4.99
CA MET A 41 5.76 7.45 -5.47
C MET A 41 5.65 5.96 -5.14
N GLU A 42 6.76 5.24 -5.01
CA GLU A 42 6.77 3.88 -4.46
C GLU A 42 6.28 3.86 -3.02
N LEU A 43 6.67 4.85 -2.21
CA LEU A 43 6.21 4.97 -0.82
C LEU A 43 4.71 5.23 -0.73
N VAL A 44 4.12 5.92 -1.70
CA VAL A 44 2.67 6.10 -1.77
C VAL A 44 1.98 4.73 -1.93
N LEU A 45 2.51 3.86 -2.80
CA LEU A 45 1.98 2.50 -2.97
C LEU A 45 2.21 1.64 -1.73
N ILE A 46 3.38 1.73 -1.12
CA ILE A 46 3.69 0.99 0.11
C ILE A 46 2.73 1.40 1.23
N GLY A 47 2.48 2.70 1.37
CA GLY A 47 1.52 3.23 2.34
C GLY A 47 0.11 2.74 2.07
N MET A 48 -0.31 2.73 0.82
CA MET A 48 -1.62 2.19 0.41
C MET A 48 -1.73 0.71 0.76
N GLY A 49 -0.71 -0.08 0.43
CA GLY A 49 -0.67 -1.50 0.73
C GLY A 49 -0.79 -1.78 2.23
N GLY A 50 -0.03 -1.03 3.04
CA GLY A 50 -0.12 -1.14 4.50
C GLY A 50 -1.50 -0.76 5.04
N CYS A 51 -2.08 0.29 4.51
CA CYS A 51 -3.41 0.75 4.91
C CYS A 51 -4.49 -0.31 4.65
N THR A 52 -4.54 -0.86 3.44
CA THR A 52 -5.55 -1.86 3.09
C THR A 52 -5.29 -3.22 3.74
N ALA A 53 -4.04 -3.67 3.81
CA ALA A 53 -3.70 -4.93 4.47
C ALA A 53 -4.02 -4.89 5.98
N PHE A 54 -3.78 -3.76 6.62
CA PHE A 54 -4.20 -3.56 8.02
C PHE A 54 -5.70 -3.82 8.18
N ASP A 55 -6.52 -3.22 7.33
CA ASP A 55 -7.97 -3.40 7.40
C ASP A 55 -8.37 -4.86 7.24
N VAL A 56 -7.79 -5.53 6.25
CA VAL A 56 -8.11 -6.94 5.96
C VAL A 56 -7.79 -7.82 7.17
N VAL A 57 -6.59 -7.68 7.74
CA VAL A 57 -6.18 -8.42 8.93
C VAL A 57 -7.09 -8.11 10.10
N HIS A 58 -7.36 -6.83 10.34
CA HIS A 58 -8.19 -6.38 11.45
C HIS A 58 -9.62 -6.92 11.36
N ILE A 59 -10.25 -6.83 10.20
CA ILE A 59 -11.62 -7.31 9.96
C ILE A 59 -11.68 -8.83 10.11
N LEU A 60 -10.70 -9.56 9.55
CA LEU A 60 -10.66 -11.02 9.67
C LEU A 60 -10.48 -11.48 11.11
N LYS A 61 -9.64 -10.80 11.88
CA LYS A 61 -9.49 -11.09 13.32
C LYS A 61 -10.78 -10.82 14.08
N LYS A 62 -11.45 -9.71 13.79
CA LYS A 62 -12.74 -9.38 14.42
C LYS A 62 -13.82 -10.41 14.09
N SER A 63 -13.79 -10.97 12.91
CA SER A 63 -14.73 -12.03 12.51
C SER A 63 -14.27 -13.42 12.91
N ARG A 64 -13.26 -13.50 13.78
CA ARG A 64 -12.74 -14.74 14.37
C ARG A 64 -12.14 -15.70 13.35
N GLN A 65 -11.63 -15.18 12.24
CA GLN A 65 -10.90 -15.98 11.28
C GLN A 65 -9.47 -16.22 11.77
N GLN A 66 -8.97 -17.42 11.57
CA GLN A 66 -7.60 -17.79 11.99
C GLN A 66 -6.58 -17.42 10.92
N ILE A 67 -6.35 -16.13 10.77
CA ILE A 67 -5.38 -15.59 9.80
C ILE A 67 -3.96 -15.74 10.36
N ALA A 68 -3.03 -16.21 9.52
CA ALA A 68 -1.62 -16.38 9.85
C ALA A 68 -0.73 -15.39 9.10
N ASP A 69 -1.11 -15.00 7.89
CA ASP A 69 -0.33 -14.06 7.07
C ASP A 69 -1.23 -13.33 6.10
N CYS A 70 -0.79 -12.14 5.68
CA CYS A 70 -1.47 -11.35 4.68
C CYS A 70 -0.43 -10.57 3.86
N VAL A 71 -0.38 -10.86 2.56
CA VAL A 71 0.49 -10.14 1.62
C VAL A 71 -0.38 -9.36 0.65
N ALA A 72 -0.06 -8.11 0.44
CA ALA A 72 -0.68 -7.28 -0.60
C ALA A 72 0.39 -7.00 -1.66
N ARG A 73 0.20 -7.54 -2.86
CA ARG A 73 1.05 -7.26 -4.02
C ARG A 73 0.37 -6.22 -4.88
N ILE A 74 1.06 -5.14 -5.15
CA ILE A 74 0.50 -4.01 -5.89
C ILE A 74 1.22 -3.86 -7.21
N ASP A 75 0.45 -3.76 -8.29
CA ASP A 75 0.91 -3.44 -9.62
C ASP A 75 0.20 -2.17 -10.07
N ALA A 76 0.96 -1.17 -10.48
CA ALA A 76 0.40 0.15 -10.80
C ALA A 76 0.98 0.70 -12.08
N GLU A 77 0.17 1.49 -12.78
CA GLU A 77 0.57 2.25 -13.95
C GLU A 77 0.44 3.74 -13.65
N ARG A 78 1.35 4.52 -14.22
CA ARG A 78 1.36 5.98 -14.10
C ARG A 78 1.11 6.62 -15.46
N ALA A 79 0.62 7.86 -15.44
CA ALA A 79 0.50 8.65 -16.66
C ALA A 79 1.87 8.83 -17.34
N GLU A 80 1.88 8.84 -18.66
CA GLU A 80 3.12 8.97 -19.45
C GLU A 80 3.69 10.39 -19.43
N THR A 81 2.83 11.37 -19.19
CA THR A 81 3.21 12.79 -19.16
C THR A 81 3.01 13.37 -17.77
N ASP A 82 3.69 14.47 -17.48
CA ASP A 82 3.56 15.17 -16.19
C ASP A 82 2.18 15.82 -16.02
N PRO A 83 1.59 15.75 -14.83
CA PRO A 83 2.07 14.99 -13.66
C PRO A 83 1.79 13.50 -13.83
N LYS A 84 2.83 12.71 -13.55
CA LYS A 84 2.76 11.24 -13.69
C LYS A 84 1.98 10.62 -12.53
N VAL A 85 0.70 10.91 -12.47
CA VAL A 85 -0.21 10.33 -11.44
C VAL A 85 -0.44 8.86 -11.70
N PHE A 86 -0.82 8.12 -10.68
CA PHE A 86 -1.29 6.75 -10.87
C PHE A 86 -2.61 6.77 -11.65
N THR A 87 -2.67 5.95 -12.70
CA THR A 87 -3.86 5.79 -13.54
C THR A 87 -4.56 4.47 -13.28
N ARG A 88 -3.82 3.44 -12.91
CA ARG A 88 -4.34 2.12 -12.59
C ARG A 88 -3.54 1.52 -11.45
N ILE A 89 -4.24 0.95 -10.47
CA ILE A 89 -3.64 0.23 -9.35
C ILE A 89 -4.40 -1.08 -9.16
N HIS A 90 -3.69 -2.19 -9.23
CA HIS A 90 -4.26 -3.50 -8.93
C HIS A 90 -3.60 -4.08 -7.69
N ILE A 91 -4.42 -4.55 -6.75
CA ILE A 91 -3.93 -5.16 -5.51
C ILE A 91 -4.33 -6.62 -5.50
N HIS A 92 -3.34 -7.50 -5.41
CA HIS A 92 -3.53 -8.93 -5.24
C HIS A 92 -3.20 -9.31 -3.81
N PHE A 93 -4.20 -9.81 -3.07
CA PHE A 93 -4.01 -10.26 -1.69
C PHE A 93 -3.73 -11.75 -1.64
N ILE A 94 -2.75 -12.14 -0.84
CA ILE A 94 -2.50 -13.54 -0.48
C ILE A 94 -2.77 -13.65 1.00
N VAL A 95 -3.86 -14.32 1.35
CA VAL A 95 -4.31 -14.45 2.74
C VAL A 95 -4.10 -15.89 3.18
N THR A 96 -3.24 -16.08 4.16
CA THR A 96 -2.90 -17.40 4.69
C THR A 96 -3.55 -17.61 6.05
N GLY A 97 -4.13 -18.76 6.25
CA GLY A 97 -4.73 -19.07 7.53
C GLY A 97 -5.36 -20.46 7.56
N LYS A 98 -5.92 -20.80 8.71
CA LYS A 98 -6.54 -22.09 8.94
C LYS A 98 -8.04 -21.99 8.70
N GLN A 99 -8.55 -22.79 7.76
CA GLN A 99 -9.99 -22.88 7.47
C GLN A 99 -10.64 -21.51 7.26
N LEU A 100 -9.96 -20.63 6.51
CA LEU A 100 -10.50 -19.31 6.21
C LEU A 100 -11.75 -19.42 5.33
N ASP A 101 -12.78 -18.66 5.69
CA ASP A 101 -13.99 -18.57 4.89
C ASP A 101 -13.78 -17.58 3.74
N PRO A 102 -13.85 -18.02 2.46
CA PRO A 102 -13.63 -17.13 1.31
C PRO A 102 -14.56 -15.92 1.28
N LYS A 103 -15.79 -16.08 1.73
CA LYS A 103 -16.75 -14.97 1.77
C LYS A 103 -16.34 -13.91 2.77
N ARG A 104 -15.77 -14.32 3.90
CA ARG A 104 -15.27 -13.37 4.91
C ARG A 104 -14.02 -12.65 4.42
N VAL A 105 -13.15 -13.34 3.69
CA VAL A 105 -11.97 -12.72 3.08
C VAL A 105 -12.41 -11.69 2.04
N GLU A 106 -13.30 -12.06 1.13
CA GLU A 106 -13.86 -11.15 0.13
C GLU A 106 -14.50 -9.92 0.77
N ASN A 107 -15.31 -10.14 1.79
CA ASN A 107 -15.98 -9.05 2.51
C ASN A 107 -14.98 -8.11 3.17
N ALA A 108 -13.93 -8.64 3.79
CA ALA A 108 -12.89 -7.83 4.42
C ALA A 108 -12.18 -6.93 3.39
N ILE A 109 -11.84 -7.49 2.24
CA ILE A 109 -11.20 -6.74 1.15
C ILE A 109 -12.13 -5.66 0.60
N ASN A 110 -13.41 -5.99 0.37
CA ASN A 110 -14.39 -5.04 -0.14
C ASN A 110 -14.65 -3.90 0.86
N LEU A 111 -14.74 -4.20 2.15
CA LEU A 111 -14.91 -3.17 3.18
C LEU A 111 -13.70 -2.23 3.25
N SER A 112 -12.49 -2.78 3.13
CA SER A 112 -11.30 -1.94 3.05
C SER A 112 -11.35 -1.01 1.85
N ALA A 113 -11.62 -1.57 0.67
CA ALA A 113 -11.60 -0.82 -0.60
C ALA A 113 -12.67 0.28 -0.64
N GLU A 114 -13.85 0.00 -0.12
CA GLU A 114 -15.02 0.88 -0.30
C GLU A 114 -15.26 1.82 0.88
N LYS A 115 -14.78 1.48 2.08
CA LYS A 115 -15.14 2.22 3.28
C LYS A 115 -13.96 2.64 4.16
N TYR A 116 -13.00 1.76 4.40
CA TYR A 116 -12.03 1.99 5.48
C TYR A 116 -10.65 2.43 5.04
N CYS A 117 -10.15 2.00 3.89
CA CYS A 117 -8.81 2.36 3.46
C CYS A 117 -8.76 3.79 2.94
N SER A 118 -8.29 4.71 3.77
CA SER A 118 -8.16 6.11 3.40
C SER A 118 -7.31 6.30 2.15
N ALA A 119 -6.21 5.56 2.04
CA ALA A 119 -5.32 5.66 0.89
C ALA A 119 -5.98 5.20 -0.40
N SER A 120 -6.70 4.07 -0.37
CA SER A 120 -7.43 3.56 -1.55
C SER A 120 -8.51 4.53 -2.00
N ILE A 121 -9.26 5.09 -1.06
CA ILE A 121 -10.32 6.05 -1.38
C ILE A 121 -9.75 7.33 -1.98
N MET A 122 -8.64 7.85 -1.41
CA MET A 122 -7.98 9.03 -1.95
C MET A 122 -7.42 8.79 -3.35
N LEU A 123 -6.65 7.72 -3.51
CA LEU A 123 -6.02 7.39 -4.81
C LEU A 123 -7.05 7.00 -5.86
N GLY A 124 -8.18 6.44 -5.44
CA GLY A 124 -9.29 6.11 -6.32
C GLY A 124 -9.98 7.30 -6.97
N LYS A 125 -9.67 8.53 -6.52
CA LYS A 125 -10.19 9.75 -7.17
C LYS A 125 -9.54 10.01 -8.53
N THR A 126 -8.32 9.51 -8.75
CA THR A 126 -7.56 9.71 -9.99
C THR A 126 -7.17 8.40 -10.66
N ALA A 127 -7.11 7.30 -9.92
CA ALA A 127 -6.71 5.99 -10.43
C ALA A 127 -7.88 5.02 -10.42
N GLN A 128 -7.91 4.12 -11.41
CA GLN A 128 -8.80 2.97 -11.40
C GLN A 128 -8.18 1.89 -10.54
N ILE A 129 -8.85 1.55 -9.43
CA ILE A 129 -8.35 0.57 -8.47
C ILE A 129 -9.14 -0.72 -8.61
N SER A 130 -8.43 -1.85 -8.69
CA SER A 130 -9.00 -3.19 -8.71
C SER A 130 -8.28 -4.09 -7.72
N HIS A 131 -8.90 -5.19 -7.35
CA HIS A 131 -8.30 -6.17 -6.45
C HIS A 131 -8.81 -7.57 -6.76
N ASP A 132 -8.01 -8.53 -6.38
CA ASP A 132 -8.37 -9.95 -6.32
C ASP A 132 -7.60 -10.58 -5.15
N PHE A 133 -7.84 -11.84 -4.90
CA PHE A 133 -7.18 -12.52 -3.78
C PHE A 133 -7.08 -14.02 -4.01
N GLU A 134 -6.17 -14.62 -3.27
CA GLU A 134 -6.09 -16.07 -3.11
C GLU A 134 -5.95 -16.42 -1.63
N ILE A 135 -6.40 -17.59 -1.26
CA ILE A 135 -6.31 -18.13 0.10
C ILE A 135 -5.34 -19.29 0.10
N VAL A 136 -4.41 -19.26 1.06
CA VAL A 136 -3.47 -20.35 1.29
C VAL A 136 -3.79 -20.98 2.64
N GLY A 137 -4.03 -22.29 2.64
CA GLY A 137 -4.28 -23.06 3.87
C GLY A 137 -3.01 -23.40 4.61
N VAL A 138 -3.11 -23.49 5.91
CA VAL A 138 -2.04 -23.97 6.79
C VAL A 138 -2.50 -25.19 7.60
#